data_cdb3bd5eb132a066e2a68fe33b0af42f
#
_entry.id   cdb3bd5eb132a066e2a68fe33b0af42f
#
_cell.length_a   1.000
_cell.length_b   1.000
_cell.length_c   1.000
_cell.angle_alpha   90.00
_cell.angle_beta   90.00
_cell.angle_gamma   90.00
#
_symmetry.space_group_name_H-M   'P 1'
#
loop_
_entity.id
_entity.type
_entity.pdbx_description
1 polymer ?
#
loop_
_entity_poly.entity_id
_entity_poly.type
_entity_poly.pdbx_seq_one_letter_code
_entity_poly.pdbx_strand_id
1 'polypeptide(L)' 'MSGFRVVGGNYQDTSDVPKDDDLYYRCGECGVVIPSVPDDNVGCDCGNVFIDKDCWRLVVVDFKKFEVLRALDDAT' A
#
# COMPACT_ATOMS: atom_id res chain seq x y z
N MET A 1 5.40 19.89 -6.36
CA MET A 1 5.98 18.59 -6.67
C MET A 1 5.27 17.52 -5.90
N SER A 2 4.76 16.52 -6.57
CA SER A 2 4.05 15.43 -5.90
C SER A 2 5.03 14.34 -5.47
N GLY A 3 4.65 13.59 -4.45
CA GLY A 3 5.47 12.50 -3.94
C GLY A 3 4.74 11.77 -2.85
N PHE A 4 5.47 10.94 -2.11
CA PHE A 4 4.90 10.14 -1.04
C PHE A 4 5.73 10.29 0.22
N ARG A 5 5.05 10.19 1.35
CA ARG A 5 5.66 10.18 2.67
C ARG A 5 5.35 8.85 3.33
N VAL A 6 6.38 8.18 3.85
CA VAL A 6 6.17 6.95 4.61
C VAL A 6 5.52 7.29 5.93
N VAL A 7 4.34 6.71 6.19
CA VAL A 7 3.59 6.95 7.41
C VAL A 7 3.47 5.70 8.28
N GLY A 8 3.88 4.55 7.78
CA GLY A 8 3.83 3.33 8.57
C GLY A 8 4.64 2.20 7.95
N GLY A 9 4.93 1.22 8.78
CA GLY A 9 5.63 0.01 8.41
C GLY A 9 5.70 -0.90 9.63
N ASN A 10 6.37 -2.04 9.49
CA ASN A 10 6.56 -3.00 10.56
C ASN A 10 5.24 -3.54 11.14
N TYR A 11 4.21 -3.64 10.29
CA TYR A 11 2.96 -4.26 10.69
C TYR A 11 3.15 -5.78 10.82
N GLN A 12 2.32 -6.40 11.62
CA GLN A 12 2.35 -7.86 11.82
C GLN A 12 1.09 -8.52 11.27
N ASP A 13 0.05 -7.74 11.02
CA ASP A 13 -1.21 -8.26 10.51
C ASP A 13 -1.83 -7.20 9.59
N THR A 14 -2.52 -7.64 8.55
CA THR A 14 -3.21 -6.73 7.65
C THR A 14 -4.31 -5.94 8.32
N SER A 15 -4.87 -6.47 9.42
CA SER A 15 -5.87 -5.72 10.19
C SER A 15 -5.32 -4.47 10.85
N ASP A 16 -4.00 -4.41 11.04
CA ASP A 16 -3.34 -3.24 11.61
C ASP A 16 -3.01 -2.17 10.57
N VAL A 17 -3.12 -2.50 9.29
CA VAL A 17 -2.72 -1.61 8.20
C VAL A 17 -3.86 -0.63 7.91
N PRO A 18 -3.58 0.69 7.92
CA PRO A 18 -4.61 1.68 7.62
C PRO A 18 -5.00 1.67 6.15
N LYS A 19 -6.21 2.13 5.87
CA LYS A 19 -6.76 2.23 4.53
C LYS A 19 -7.48 3.57 4.41
N ASP A 20 -7.14 4.35 3.38
CA ASP A 20 -7.76 5.64 3.13
C ASP A 20 -7.49 6.04 1.68
N ASP A 21 -8.28 6.95 1.15
CA ASP A 21 -8.15 7.41 -0.24
C ASP A 21 -6.79 8.02 -0.55
N ASP A 22 -6.14 8.63 0.44
CA ASP A 22 -4.84 9.25 0.26
C ASP A 22 -3.67 8.38 0.73
N LEU A 23 -3.94 7.12 1.08
CA LEU A 23 -2.92 6.17 1.48
C LEU A 23 -2.61 5.21 0.34
N TYR A 24 -1.35 4.82 0.26
CA TYR A 24 -0.84 3.91 -0.75
C TYR A 24 0.06 2.90 -0.08
N TYR A 25 0.25 1.77 -0.74
CA TYR A 25 1.15 0.72 -0.26
C TYR A 25 2.29 0.55 -1.23
N ARG A 26 3.48 0.40 -0.70
CA ARG A 26 4.68 0.15 -1.51
C ARG A 26 5.28 -1.18 -1.13
N CYS A 27 5.58 -2.00 -2.14
CA CYS A 27 6.35 -3.21 -1.95
C CYS A 27 7.83 -2.85 -1.84
N GLY A 28 8.48 -3.24 -0.76
CA GLY A 28 9.91 -2.99 -0.58
C GLY A 28 10.78 -3.91 -1.43
N GLU A 29 10.20 -4.96 -2.03
CA GLU A 29 10.93 -5.89 -2.88
C GLU A 29 11.03 -5.36 -4.31
N CYS A 30 9.90 -5.02 -4.93
CA CYS A 30 9.88 -4.59 -6.33
C CYS A 30 9.66 -3.10 -6.50
N GLY A 31 9.33 -2.38 -5.44
CA GLY A 31 9.18 -0.93 -5.46
C GLY A 31 7.86 -0.42 -6.04
N VAL A 32 6.95 -1.30 -6.41
CA VAL A 32 5.66 -0.88 -6.98
C VAL A 32 4.79 -0.26 -5.90
N VAL A 33 4.14 0.85 -6.23
CA VAL A 33 3.21 1.56 -5.36
C VAL A 33 1.80 1.32 -5.86
N ILE A 34 0.90 0.91 -4.97
CA ILE A 34 -0.50 0.67 -5.31
C ILE A 34 -1.39 1.48 -4.36
N PRO A 35 -2.59 1.91 -4.80
CA PRO A 35 -3.50 2.61 -3.91
C PRO A 35 -4.08 1.66 -2.86
N SER A 36 -4.38 2.20 -1.67
CA SER A 36 -5.00 1.38 -0.62
C SER A 36 -6.48 1.13 -0.88
N VAL A 37 -7.10 1.99 -1.70
CA VAL A 37 -8.51 1.86 -2.10
C VAL A 37 -8.55 1.83 -3.63
N PRO A 38 -8.23 0.69 -4.25
CA PRO A 38 -8.19 0.61 -5.72
C PRO A 38 -9.57 0.44 -6.32
N ASP A 39 -9.68 0.76 -7.61
CA ASP A 39 -10.91 0.54 -8.37
C ASP A 39 -11.09 -0.91 -8.79
N ASP A 40 -10.03 -1.70 -8.76
CA ASP A 40 -10.05 -3.09 -9.17
C ASP A 40 -8.96 -3.84 -8.40
N ASN A 41 -8.92 -5.16 -8.55
CA ASN A 41 -7.85 -5.94 -7.97
C ASN A 41 -6.50 -5.41 -8.44
N VAL A 42 -5.57 -5.27 -7.51
CA VAL A 42 -4.25 -4.74 -7.83
C VAL A 42 -3.20 -5.41 -6.96
N GLY A 43 -2.01 -5.56 -7.50
CA GLY A 43 -0.89 -6.12 -6.77
C GLY A 43 0.43 -5.63 -7.31
N CYS A 44 1.51 -5.87 -6.58
CA CYS A 44 2.85 -5.53 -7.04
C CYS A 44 3.37 -6.64 -7.98
N ASP A 45 4.44 -6.32 -8.71
CA ASP A 45 4.97 -7.24 -9.72
C ASP A 45 5.49 -8.55 -9.14
N CYS A 46 6.03 -8.51 -7.93
CA CYS A 46 6.59 -9.71 -7.29
C CYS A 46 5.55 -10.50 -6.48
N GLY A 47 4.34 -9.99 -6.34
CA GLY A 47 3.26 -10.68 -5.61
C GLY A 47 3.31 -10.54 -4.10
N ASN A 48 4.22 -9.72 -3.56
CA ASN A 48 4.33 -9.55 -2.12
C ASN A 48 3.12 -8.81 -1.52
N VAL A 49 2.56 -7.86 -2.26
CA VAL A 49 1.43 -7.04 -1.82
C VAL A 49 0.32 -7.14 -2.86
N PHE A 50 -0.87 -7.45 -2.41
CA PHE A 50 -2.01 -7.65 -3.30
C PHE A 50 -3.29 -7.22 -2.58
N ILE A 51 -4.21 -6.58 -3.31
CA ILE A 51 -5.54 -6.23 -2.81
C ILE A 51 -6.59 -6.90 -3.68
N ASP A 52 -7.43 -7.71 -3.03
CA ASP A 52 -8.60 -8.32 -3.67
C ASP A 52 -9.79 -7.40 -3.41
N LYS A 53 -10.20 -6.68 -4.43
CA LYS A 53 -11.27 -5.69 -4.31
C LYS A 53 -12.61 -6.34 -3.97
N ASP A 54 -12.87 -7.52 -4.49
CA ASP A 54 -14.15 -8.19 -4.26
C ASP A 54 -14.38 -8.47 -2.77
N CYS A 55 -13.29 -8.78 -2.05
CA CYS A 55 -13.34 -9.07 -0.62
C CYS A 55 -12.78 -7.93 0.22
N TRP A 56 -12.29 -6.88 -0.40
CA TRP A 56 -11.57 -5.79 0.28
C TRP A 56 -10.45 -6.35 1.15
N ARG A 57 -9.75 -7.32 0.63
CA ARG A 57 -8.74 -8.05 1.38
C ARG A 57 -7.35 -7.64 0.93
N LEU A 58 -6.56 -7.16 1.87
CA LEU A 58 -5.15 -6.90 1.65
C LEU A 58 -4.36 -8.16 2.00
N VAL A 59 -3.46 -8.57 1.11
CA VAL A 59 -2.56 -9.68 1.35
C VAL A 59 -1.14 -9.15 1.27
N VAL A 60 -0.34 -9.43 2.31
CA VAL A 60 1.08 -9.09 2.34
C VAL A 60 1.82 -10.36 2.74
N VAL A 61 2.73 -10.82 1.89
CA VAL A 61 3.50 -12.03 2.14
C VAL A 61 4.62 -11.77 3.13
N ASP A 62 5.34 -10.66 2.96
CA ASP A 62 6.45 -10.30 3.83
C ASP A 62 6.28 -8.83 4.26
N PHE A 63 5.87 -8.64 5.51
CA PHE A 63 5.67 -7.31 6.07
C PHE A 63 6.97 -6.52 6.24
N LYS A 64 8.12 -7.17 6.25
CA LYS A 64 9.40 -6.48 6.29
C LYS A 64 9.67 -5.69 5.01
N LYS A 65 8.99 -6.06 3.93
CA LYS A 65 9.12 -5.43 2.62
C LYS A 65 7.81 -4.76 2.23
N PHE A 66 7.22 -4.04 3.16
CA PHE A 66 5.91 -3.40 2.99
C PHE A 66 5.91 -2.07 3.73
N GLU A 67 5.45 -1.02 3.05
CA GLU A 67 5.34 0.32 3.62
C GLU A 67 4.01 0.93 3.28
N VAL A 68 3.50 1.76 4.18
CA VAL A 68 2.32 2.58 3.92
C VAL A 68 2.78 4.00 3.67
N LEU A 69 2.31 4.57 2.57
CA LEU A 69 2.67 5.90 2.13
C LEU A 69 1.44 6.79 2.13
N ARG A 70 1.65 8.07 2.40
CA ARG A 70 0.63 9.09 2.20
C ARG A 70 1.02 9.96 1.02
N ALA A 71 0.08 10.21 0.12
CA ALA A 71 0.33 11.12 -0.99
C ALA A 71 0.57 12.52 -0.44
N LEU A 72 1.64 13.15 -0.90
CA LEU A 72 1.93 14.53 -0.51
C LEU A 72 1.10 15.47 -1.37
N ASP A 73 0.42 16.40 -0.72
CA ASP A 73 -0.37 17.42 -1.40
C ASP A 73 0.46 18.69 -1.46
N ASP A 74 0.93 19.01 -2.64
CA ASP A 74 1.68 20.22 -2.88
C ASP A 74 0.90 21.23 -3.71
N ALA A 75 -0.40 21.07 -3.78
CA ALA A 75 -1.26 21.92 -4.59
C ALA A 75 -1.50 23.30 -3.99
N THR A 76 -1.00 23.53 -2.85
CA THR A 76 -1.13 24.82 -2.19
C THR A 76 -0.18 25.84 -2.79
#